data_30019163548ec553e12d9b5d8d4ed6ce
#
_entry.id   30019163548ec553e12d9b5d8d4ed6ce
#
_cell.length_a   1.000
_cell.length_b   1.000
_cell.length_c   1.000
_cell.angle_alpha   90.00
_cell.angle_beta   90.00
_cell.angle_gamma   90.00
#
_symmetry.space_group_name_H-M   'P 1'
#
loop_
_entity.id
_entity.type
_entity.pdbx_description
1 polymer ?
#
loop_
_entity_poly.entity_id
_entity_poly.type
_entity_poly.pdbx_seq_one_letter_code
_entity_poly.pdbx_strand_id
1 'polypeptide(L)'
;MYKQVPTSLNFVDREKAVEKFWEDNNIFKKSMEHRKEGETYTFYDGPPTANGKPHIGHVETRTIKDMIPRYRTMKGYMVPRKAGWDTHGLPVELEVEKLLGLDGKEQIEEYGLAPFIDKCKESVWKYKGMWEDFSRTVGFWADMDNPYVTYDDNFIESEWWALKTIWDKGLLYKGFKIVPYCPRCGTPLSSHEVAQGYKAVKERSAIVRFKVKGEDAYFLAWTTTPWTLPSNVALCVNPEETYLKVKAADGYTYYIAKALADKVLGRLAEEGKDAYEVLETYVGKDLEYKEYEPLYKGAGDAAKKQKKRHIS
;
A
#
# COMPACT_ATOMS: atom_id res chain seq x y z
N MET A 1 18.74 -52.78 22.22
CA MET A 1 18.05 -52.25 23.43
C MET A 1 17.56 -50.85 23.11
N TYR A 2 16.26 -50.57 23.18
CA TYR A 2 15.71 -49.25 22.94
C TYR A 2 16.03 -48.33 24.13
N LYS A 3 16.33 -47.05 23.85
CA LYS A 3 16.48 -46.05 24.90
C LYS A 3 15.11 -45.75 25.53
N GLN A 4 15.08 -45.63 26.86
CA GLN A 4 13.87 -45.22 27.57
C GLN A 4 13.47 -43.80 27.16
N VAL A 5 12.22 -43.61 26.76
CA VAL A 5 11.69 -42.30 26.42
C VAL A 5 11.27 -41.60 27.70
N PRO A 6 11.68 -40.32 27.93
CA PRO A 6 11.23 -39.56 29.07
C PRO A 6 9.73 -39.38 29.07
N THR A 7 9.07 -39.50 30.20
CA THR A 7 7.62 -39.29 30.37
C THR A 7 7.23 -37.81 30.45
N SER A 8 8.17 -36.94 30.81
CA SER A 8 8.01 -35.48 30.77
C SER A 8 8.70 -34.92 29.55
N LEU A 9 7.96 -34.14 28.74
CA LEU A 9 8.47 -33.52 27.52
C LEU A 9 8.64 -32.03 27.72
N ASN A 10 9.90 -31.59 27.85
CA ASN A 10 10.23 -30.16 27.67
C ASN A 10 10.59 -29.94 26.19
N PHE A 11 9.68 -29.34 25.44
CA PHE A 11 9.88 -29.09 23.99
C PHE A 11 11.04 -28.14 23.73
N VAL A 12 11.22 -27.10 24.56
CA VAL A 12 12.29 -26.10 24.40
C VAL A 12 13.68 -26.77 24.54
N ASP A 13 13.88 -27.61 25.55
CA ASP A 13 15.18 -28.30 25.75
C ASP A 13 15.46 -29.27 24.60
N ARG A 14 14.41 -29.93 24.07
CA ARG A 14 14.56 -30.83 22.93
C ARG A 14 14.89 -30.08 21.63
N GLU A 15 14.25 -28.95 21.37
CA GLU A 15 14.55 -28.08 20.23
C GLU A 15 16.01 -27.61 20.29
N LYS A 16 16.46 -27.07 21.40
CA LYS A 16 17.87 -26.67 21.61
C LYS A 16 18.86 -27.80 21.40
N ALA A 17 18.52 -29.02 21.84
CA ALA A 17 19.36 -30.17 21.61
C ALA A 17 19.44 -30.55 20.12
N VAL A 18 18.35 -30.40 19.37
CA VAL A 18 18.33 -30.63 17.92
C VAL A 18 19.09 -29.53 17.18
N GLU A 19 18.91 -28.27 17.54
CA GLU A 19 19.70 -27.17 16.98
C GLU A 19 21.20 -27.39 17.16
N LYS A 20 21.60 -27.70 18.37
CA LYS A 20 23.01 -28.03 18.67
C LYS A 20 23.52 -29.22 17.84
N PHE A 21 22.73 -30.28 17.68
CA PHE A 21 23.08 -31.40 16.82
C PHE A 21 23.25 -30.97 15.36
N TRP A 22 22.39 -30.09 14.83
CA TRP A 22 22.51 -29.58 13.48
C TRP A 22 23.78 -28.75 13.26
N GLU A 23 24.13 -27.90 14.25
CA GLU A 23 25.35 -27.09 14.22
C GLU A 23 26.61 -27.96 14.31
N ASP A 24 26.73 -28.82 15.36
CA ASP A 24 27.89 -29.68 15.60
C ASP A 24 28.18 -30.64 14.41
N ASN A 25 27.15 -31.00 13.66
CA ASN A 25 27.26 -31.92 12.53
C ASN A 25 27.15 -31.24 11.15
N ASN A 26 27.00 -29.91 11.05
CA ASN A 26 26.84 -29.17 9.80
C ASN A 26 25.70 -29.72 8.91
N ILE A 27 24.55 -30.07 9.51
CA ILE A 27 23.46 -30.79 8.84
C ILE A 27 22.92 -30.01 7.66
N PHE A 28 22.75 -28.69 7.78
CA PHE A 28 22.29 -27.84 6.69
C PHE A 28 23.21 -27.94 5.47
N LYS A 29 24.51 -27.77 5.64
CA LYS A 29 25.50 -27.86 4.57
C LYS A 29 25.54 -29.24 3.96
N LYS A 30 25.58 -30.31 4.78
CA LYS A 30 25.51 -31.70 4.33
C LYS A 30 24.24 -32.01 3.54
N SER A 31 23.11 -31.37 3.86
CA SER A 31 21.86 -31.57 3.14
C SER A 31 21.96 -31.17 1.66
N MET A 32 22.79 -30.17 1.34
CA MET A 32 23.10 -29.73 -0.02
C MET A 32 24.20 -30.58 -0.64
N GLU A 33 25.29 -30.84 0.08
CA GLU A 33 26.44 -31.61 -0.40
C GLU A 33 26.05 -33.02 -0.84
N HIS A 34 25.21 -33.71 -0.05
CA HIS A 34 24.72 -35.06 -0.40
C HIS A 34 23.81 -35.11 -1.63
N ARG A 35 23.36 -33.95 -2.11
CA ARG A 35 22.43 -33.82 -3.25
C ARG A 35 22.97 -32.97 -4.37
N LYS A 36 24.28 -32.68 -4.38
CA LYS A 36 24.87 -31.78 -5.39
C LYS A 36 24.72 -32.28 -6.85
N GLU A 37 24.53 -33.56 -7.02
CA GLU A 37 24.25 -34.18 -8.34
C GLU A 37 22.73 -34.26 -8.65
N GLY A 38 21.88 -33.84 -7.72
CA GLY A 38 20.43 -33.78 -7.88
C GLY A 38 19.97 -32.57 -8.67
N GLU A 39 18.73 -32.62 -9.11
CA GLU A 39 18.07 -31.46 -9.71
C GLU A 39 18.07 -30.28 -8.73
N THR A 40 18.41 -29.08 -9.21
CA THR A 40 18.48 -27.89 -8.38
C THR A 40 17.11 -27.24 -8.20
N TYR A 41 16.74 -26.96 -6.95
CA TYR A 41 15.59 -26.14 -6.58
C TYR A 41 16.08 -24.93 -5.80
N THR A 42 16.22 -23.79 -6.48
CA THR A 42 16.74 -22.57 -5.86
C THR A 42 15.69 -21.87 -5.02
N PHE A 43 16.08 -21.46 -3.81
CA PHE A 43 15.25 -20.67 -2.92
C PHE A 43 15.95 -19.37 -2.52
N TYR A 44 15.30 -18.24 -2.72
CA TYR A 44 15.69 -16.95 -2.20
C TYR A 44 14.69 -16.52 -1.14
N ASP A 45 15.18 -16.13 0.04
CA ASP A 45 14.33 -15.56 1.08
C ASP A 45 13.77 -14.21 0.61
N GLY A 46 12.47 -13.97 0.77
CA GLY A 46 11.90 -12.62 0.75
C GLY A 46 12.38 -11.93 2.03
N PRO A 47 13.26 -10.91 1.92
CA PRO A 47 14.07 -10.48 3.04
C PRO A 47 13.22 -9.75 4.07
N PRO A 48 13.48 -9.92 5.37
CA PRO A 48 12.88 -9.06 6.37
C PRO A 48 13.45 -7.64 6.23
N THR A 49 12.61 -6.64 6.48
CA THR A 49 13.07 -5.27 6.62
C THR A 49 13.85 -5.15 7.93
N ALA A 50 15.10 -4.70 7.84
CA ALA A 50 16.02 -4.66 8.97
C ALA A 50 15.82 -3.45 9.90
N ASN A 51 14.60 -2.95 10.05
CA ASN A 51 14.24 -1.75 10.80
C ASN A 51 13.52 -2.00 12.13
N GLY A 52 13.35 -3.27 12.54
CA GLY A 52 12.61 -3.61 13.75
C GLY A 52 12.90 -5.01 14.28
N LYS A 53 12.40 -5.27 15.50
CA LYS A 53 12.54 -6.57 16.15
C LYS A 53 11.62 -7.61 15.49
N PRO A 54 12.05 -8.89 15.41
CA PRO A 54 11.16 -9.97 15.00
C PRO A 54 10.00 -10.14 16.01
N HIS A 55 8.86 -10.60 15.51
CA HIS A 55 7.66 -10.85 16.30
C HIS A 55 6.98 -12.16 15.87
N ILE A 56 5.97 -12.61 16.62
CA ILE A 56 5.29 -13.89 16.40
C ILE A 56 4.78 -14.11 14.97
N GLY A 57 4.31 -13.07 14.29
CA GLY A 57 3.88 -13.15 12.88
C GLY A 57 5.00 -13.56 11.92
N HIS A 58 6.25 -13.29 12.26
CA HIS A 58 7.39 -13.74 11.48
C HIS A 58 7.69 -15.24 11.67
N VAL A 59 7.27 -15.84 12.79
CA VAL A 59 7.37 -17.30 13.02
C VAL A 59 6.57 -18.04 11.96
N GLU A 60 5.30 -17.67 11.77
CA GLU A 60 4.42 -18.27 10.75
C GLU A 60 5.03 -18.16 9.36
N THR A 61 5.47 -16.96 8.97
CA THR A 61 6.09 -16.72 7.66
C THR A 61 7.35 -17.59 7.46
N ARG A 62 8.23 -17.65 8.46
CA ARG A 62 9.45 -18.45 8.39
C ARG A 62 9.14 -19.95 8.31
N THR A 63 8.16 -20.43 9.07
CA THR A 63 7.73 -21.83 9.04
C THR A 63 7.23 -22.23 7.64
N ILE A 64 6.39 -21.40 7.02
CA ILE A 64 5.87 -21.66 5.68
C ILE A 64 7.00 -21.61 4.63
N LYS A 65 7.88 -20.62 4.70
CA LYS A 65 9.03 -20.49 3.81
C LYS A 65 10.00 -21.70 3.92
N ASP A 66 10.23 -22.22 5.11
CA ASP A 66 11.15 -23.32 5.34
C ASP A 66 10.56 -24.69 4.92
N MET A 67 9.25 -24.84 5.02
CA MET A 67 8.56 -26.10 4.70
C MET A 67 8.82 -26.57 3.26
N ILE A 68 8.70 -25.70 2.27
CA ILE A 68 8.87 -26.07 0.86
C ILE A 68 10.31 -26.49 0.54
N PRO A 69 11.36 -25.71 0.89
CA PRO A 69 12.74 -26.11 0.70
C PRO A 69 13.09 -27.44 1.41
N ARG A 70 12.59 -27.65 2.65
CA ARG A 70 12.79 -28.94 3.34
C ARG A 70 12.11 -30.09 2.62
N TYR A 71 10.88 -29.92 2.18
CA TYR A 71 10.18 -30.92 1.39
C TYR A 71 10.94 -31.27 0.11
N ARG A 72 11.40 -30.28 -0.64
CA ARG A 72 12.21 -30.49 -1.84
C ARG A 72 13.52 -31.21 -1.54
N THR A 73 14.21 -30.84 -0.45
CA THR A 73 15.41 -31.55 0.02
C THR A 73 15.11 -33.02 0.32
N MET A 74 14.00 -33.33 0.98
CA MET A 74 13.59 -34.74 1.25
C MET A 74 13.24 -35.48 -0.03
N LYS A 75 12.79 -34.79 -1.07
CA LYS A 75 12.51 -35.39 -2.39
C LYS A 75 13.77 -35.59 -3.25
N GLY A 76 14.96 -35.27 -2.74
CA GLY A 76 16.24 -35.48 -3.41
C GLY A 76 16.81 -34.28 -4.15
N TYR A 77 16.13 -33.13 -4.15
CA TYR A 77 16.64 -31.92 -4.79
C TYR A 77 17.84 -31.33 -4.04
N MET A 78 18.78 -30.78 -4.77
CA MET A 78 19.78 -29.85 -4.24
C MET A 78 19.13 -28.47 -4.08
N VAL A 79 19.01 -28.00 -2.84
CA VAL A 79 18.24 -26.79 -2.52
C VAL A 79 19.15 -25.71 -1.93
N PRO A 80 19.80 -24.88 -2.76
CA PRO A 80 20.50 -23.69 -2.27
C PRO A 80 19.46 -22.68 -1.76
N ARG A 81 19.71 -22.17 -0.55
CA ARG A 81 18.80 -21.28 0.17
C ARG A 81 19.52 -20.00 0.52
N LYS A 82 19.27 -18.97 -0.29
CA LYS A 82 19.90 -17.66 -0.11
C LYS A 82 19.10 -16.82 0.88
N ALA A 83 19.73 -16.41 1.98
CA ALA A 83 19.16 -15.39 2.87
C ALA A 83 19.28 -14.00 2.27
N GLY A 84 18.55 -13.02 2.79
CA GLY A 84 18.62 -11.64 2.35
C GLY A 84 18.21 -10.65 3.43
N TRP A 85 18.57 -9.39 3.20
CA TRP A 85 18.22 -8.25 4.05
C TRP A 85 17.65 -7.12 3.20
N ASP A 86 16.43 -6.68 3.55
CA ASP A 86 15.84 -5.45 3.04
C ASP A 86 16.35 -4.28 3.88
N THR A 87 17.18 -3.45 3.27
CA THR A 87 18.04 -2.50 4.00
C THR A 87 17.85 -1.06 3.58
N HIS A 88 16.83 -0.74 2.79
CA HIS A 88 16.59 0.62 2.31
C HIS A 88 15.10 0.96 2.24
N GLY A 89 14.80 2.19 1.83
CA GLY A 89 13.45 2.70 1.64
C GLY A 89 12.86 3.35 2.88
N LEU A 90 11.61 3.79 2.74
CA LEU A 90 10.89 4.59 3.72
C LEU A 90 10.87 4.01 5.16
N PRO A 91 10.72 2.69 5.38
CA PRO A 91 10.74 2.15 6.74
C PRO A 91 12.04 2.42 7.50
N VAL A 92 13.19 2.35 6.81
CA VAL A 92 14.50 2.66 7.40
C VAL A 92 14.65 4.15 7.65
N GLU A 93 14.24 4.98 6.69
CA GLU A 93 14.26 6.43 6.81
C GLU A 93 13.45 6.93 8.02
N LEU A 94 12.21 6.43 8.18
CA LEU A 94 11.34 6.80 9.31
C LEU A 94 11.92 6.40 10.67
N GLU A 95 12.62 5.27 10.77
CA GLU A 95 13.31 4.88 12.01
C GLU A 95 14.45 5.84 12.33
N VAL A 96 15.21 6.25 11.32
CA VAL A 96 16.32 7.19 11.50
C VAL A 96 15.83 8.62 11.72
N GLU A 97 14.79 9.09 11.04
CA GLU A 97 14.11 10.36 11.36
C GLU A 97 13.75 10.42 12.85
N LYS A 98 13.10 9.37 13.34
CA LYS A 98 12.71 9.27 14.75
C LYS A 98 13.91 9.25 15.69
N LEU A 99 14.97 8.53 15.33
CA LEU A 99 16.21 8.46 16.10
C LEU A 99 16.89 9.81 16.23
N LEU A 100 16.89 10.60 15.16
CA LEU A 100 17.51 11.92 15.09
C LEU A 100 16.60 13.06 15.52
N GLY A 101 15.30 12.78 15.76
CA GLY A 101 14.30 13.79 16.10
C GLY A 101 13.95 14.71 14.93
N LEU A 102 14.10 14.24 13.70
CA LEU A 102 13.76 14.98 12.48
C LEU A 102 12.28 14.79 12.13
N ASP A 103 11.68 15.77 11.45
CA ASP A 103 10.30 15.70 10.95
C ASP A 103 10.23 16.09 9.48
N GLY A 104 10.39 15.09 8.64
CA GLY A 104 10.18 15.20 7.20
C GLY A 104 11.40 15.66 6.41
N LYS A 105 11.15 15.79 5.11
CA LYS A 105 12.16 15.92 4.07
C LYS A 105 13.05 17.16 4.19
N GLU A 106 12.45 18.30 4.54
CA GLU A 106 13.17 19.57 4.68
C GLU A 106 14.24 19.49 5.76
N GLN A 107 13.93 18.89 6.91
CA GLN A 107 14.89 18.73 7.98
C GLN A 107 15.97 17.69 7.66
N ILE A 108 15.64 16.66 6.87
CA ILE A 108 16.66 15.72 6.37
C ILE A 108 17.63 16.41 5.42
N GLU A 109 17.15 17.29 4.54
CA GLU A 109 18.00 18.07 3.63
C GLU A 109 18.90 19.05 4.40
N GLU A 110 18.39 19.70 5.45
CA GLU A 110 19.16 20.56 6.35
C GLU A 110 20.22 19.79 7.14
N TYR A 111 19.88 18.58 7.63
CA TYR A 111 20.83 17.69 8.31
C TYR A 111 21.95 17.22 7.36
N GLY A 112 21.63 17.05 6.10
CA GLY A 112 22.50 16.61 5.02
C GLY A 112 22.22 15.16 4.60
N LEU A 113 22.08 14.95 3.30
CA LEU A 113 21.73 13.62 2.74
C LEU A 113 22.79 12.56 3.03
N ALA A 114 24.08 12.88 2.85
CA ALA A 114 25.15 11.92 3.07
C ALA A 114 25.21 11.42 4.53
N PRO A 115 25.29 12.27 5.57
CA PRO A 115 25.28 11.82 6.95
C PRO A 115 23.96 11.11 7.34
N PHE A 116 22.82 11.49 6.74
CA PHE A 116 21.56 10.78 6.96
C PHE A 116 21.60 9.35 6.40
N ILE A 117 22.11 9.17 5.17
CA ILE A 117 22.28 7.85 4.55
C ILE A 117 23.24 6.98 5.37
N ASP A 118 24.32 7.54 5.88
CA ASP A 118 25.27 6.80 6.75
C ASP A 118 24.56 6.31 8.02
N LYS A 119 23.70 7.14 8.63
CA LYS A 119 22.87 6.73 9.77
C LYS A 119 21.86 5.64 9.40
N CYS A 120 21.27 5.68 8.21
CA CYS A 120 20.42 4.60 7.71
C CYS A 120 21.19 3.28 7.59
N LYS A 121 22.38 3.31 7.00
CA LYS A 121 23.26 2.12 6.89
C LYS A 121 23.68 1.57 8.25
N GLU A 122 23.97 2.41 9.23
CA GLU A 122 24.25 1.98 10.60
C GLU A 122 23.02 1.34 11.26
N SER A 123 21.86 1.95 11.08
CA SER A 123 20.61 1.53 11.72
C SER A 123 20.17 0.12 11.32
N VAL A 124 20.30 -0.25 10.06
CA VAL A 124 19.83 -1.55 9.55
C VAL A 124 20.55 -2.73 10.19
N TRP A 125 21.79 -2.58 10.65
CA TRP A 125 22.56 -3.64 11.29
C TRP A 125 22.28 -3.80 12.78
N LYS A 126 21.60 -2.87 13.41
CA LYS A 126 21.22 -2.90 14.82
C LYS A 126 20.43 -4.15 15.21
N TYR A 127 19.56 -4.61 14.32
CA TYR A 127 18.67 -5.74 14.59
C TYR A 127 19.13 -7.07 13.98
N LYS A 128 20.23 -7.08 13.20
CA LYS A 128 20.72 -8.26 12.49
C LYS A 128 20.86 -9.49 13.42
N GLY A 129 21.59 -9.34 14.50
CA GLY A 129 21.82 -10.43 15.45
C GLY A 129 20.52 -11.02 16.03
N MET A 130 19.54 -10.15 16.35
CA MET A 130 18.23 -10.62 16.83
C MET A 130 17.49 -11.44 15.79
N TRP A 131 17.58 -11.06 14.51
CA TRP A 131 16.96 -11.77 13.41
C TRP A 131 17.65 -13.10 13.11
N GLU A 132 18.96 -13.16 13.23
CA GLU A 132 19.74 -14.40 13.09
C GLU A 132 19.41 -15.38 14.22
N ASP A 133 19.41 -14.92 15.47
CA ASP A 133 19.02 -15.72 16.64
C ASP A 133 17.56 -16.20 16.56
N PHE A 134 16.66 -15.31 16.15
CA PHE A 134 15.26 -15.67 15.92
C PHE A 134 15.12 -16.74 14.83
N SER A 135 15.82 -16.60 13.70
CA SER A 135 15.80 -17.57 12.61
C SER A 135 16.32 -18.93 13.05
N ARG A 136 17.39 -18.94 13.87
CA ARG A 136 17.93 -20.16 14.47
C ARG A 136 16.91 -20.81 15.41
N THR A 137 16.33 -20.04 16.33
CA THR A 137 15.35 -20.53 17.30
C THR A 137 14.12 -21.16 16.66
N VAL A 138 13.64 -20.63 15.54
CA VAL A 138 12.51 -21.22 14.80
C VAL A 138 12.93 -22.32 13.80
N GLY A 139 14.21 -22.70 13.79
CA GLY A 139 14.75 -23.75 12.94
C GLY A 139 14.75 -23.42 11.44
N PHE A 140 14.73 -22.15 11.07
CA PHE A 140 14.76 -21.71 9.68
C PHE A 140 16.14 -21.89 9.05
N TRP A 141 16.22 -22.65 7.97
CA TRP A 141 17.46 -22.93 7.26
C TRP A 141 17.63 -22.04 6.04
N ALA A 142 18.63 -21.15 6.10
CA ALA A 142 19.10 -20.36 4.97
C ALA A 142 20.59 -20.03 5.14
N ASP A 143 21.28 -19.72 4.05
CA ASP A 143 22.69 -19.28 4.08
C ASP A 143 22.75 -17.82 4.58
N MET A 144 22.86 -17.69 5.90
CA MET A 144 23.00 -16.40 6.59
C MET A 144 24.42 -15.84 6.52
N ASP A 145 25.41 -16.67 6.16
CA ASP A 145 26.81 -16.24 6.05
C ASP A 145 27.04 -15.43 4.78
N ASN A 146 26.28 -15.73 3.71
CA ASN A 146 26.37 -15.06 2.43
C ASN A 146 25.00 -14.52 1.96
N PRO A 147 24.38 -13.63 2.73
CA PRO A 147 23.08 -13.06 2.35
C PRO A 147 23.25 -12.08 1.18
N TYR A 148 22.18 -11.85 0.42
CA TYR A 148 22.11 -10.64 -0.40
C TYR A 148 21.63 -9.46 0.45
N VAL A 149 22.10 -8.27 0.11
CA VAL A 149 21.77 -7.03 0.83
C VAL A 149 21.28 -6.02 -0.21
N THR A 150 20.10 -5.49 -0.03
CA THR A 150 19.45 -4.70 -1.09
C THR A 150 20.10 -3.35 -1.36
N TYR A 151 20.91 -2.80 -0.44
CA TYR A 151 21.68 -1.59 -0.69
C TYR A 151 23.07 -1.84 -1.30
N ASP A 152 23.50 -3.10 -1.42
CA ASP A 152 24.81 -3.41 -2.02
C ASP A 152 24.81 -3.09 -3.53
N ASP A 153 25.92 -2.57 -4.01
CA ASP A 153 26.07 -2.16 -5.41
C ASP A 153 25.80 -3.32 -6.39
N ASN A 154 26.23 -4.54 -6.06
CA ASN A 154 25.97 -5.73 -6.88
C ASN A 154 24.47 -6.04 -7.01
N PHE A 155 23.69 -5.83 -5.95
CA PHE A 155 22.24 -6.01 -5.98
C PHE A 155 21.60 -4.92 -6.83
N ILE A 156 21.96 -3.66 -6.60
CA ILE A 156 21.45 -2.50 -7.33
C ILE A 156 21.79 -2.62 -8.83
N GLU A 157 23.00 -3.00 -9.18
CA GLU A 157 23.41 -3.21 -10.57
C GLU A 157 22.56 -4.30 -11.25
N SER A 158 22.29 -5.40 -10.56
CA SER A 158 21.45 -6.50 -11.05
C SER A 158 20.00 -6.05 -11.27
N GLU A 159 19.45 -5.23 -10.37
CA GLU A 159 18.12 -4.65 -10.51
C GLU A 159 18.06 -3.69 -11.71
N TRP A 160 19.05 -2.84 -11.88
CA TRP A 160 19.14 -1.93 -13.03
C TRP A 160 19.24 -2.68 -14.35
N TRP A 161 20.02 -3.76 -14.38
CA TRP A 161 20.09 -4.65 -15.55
C TRP A 161 18.71 -5.23 -15.89
N ALA A 162 17.95 -5.69 -14.89
CA ALA A 162 16.62 -6.22 -15.08
C ALA A 162 15.66 -5.15 -15.62
N LEU A 163 15.65 -3.94 -15.01
CA LEU A 163 14.85 -2.80 -15.46
C LEU A 163 15.23 -2.37 -16.88
N LYS A 164 16.52 -2.32 -17.21
CA LYS A 164 16.99 -2.00 -18.56
C LYS A 164 16.51 -3.03 -19.58
N THR A 165 16.56 -4.31 -19.23
CA THR A 165 16.06 -5.40 -20.07
C THR A 165 14.56 -5.27 -20.33
N ILE A 166 13.78 -4.93 -19.31
CA ILE A 166 12.33 -4.70 -19.42
C ILE A 166 12.04 -3.46 -20.29
N TRP A 167 12.82 -2.41 -20.12
CA TRP A 167 12.74 -1.19 -20.94
C TRP A 167 13.01 -1.49 -22.42
N ASP A 168 14.07 -2.22 -22.71
CA ASP A 168 14.46 -2.59 -24.09
C ASP A 168 13.41 -3.44 -24.80
N LYS A 169 12.61 -4.18 -24.03
CA LYS A 169 11.45 -4.93 -24.54
C LYS A 169 10.19 -4.07 -24.70
N GLY A 170 10.23 -2.77 -24.41
CA GLY A 170 9.09 -1.87 -24.50
C GLY A 170 7.98 -2.10 -23.45
N LEU A 171 8.28 -2.87 -22.39
CA LEU A 171 7.32 -3.21 -21.35
C LEU A 171 7.29 -2.17 -20.21
N LEU A 172 8.31 -1.34 -20.08
CA LEU A 172 8.36 -0.21 -19.16
C LEU A 172 8.05 1.07 -19.90
N TYR A 173 7.00 1.76 -19.51
CA TYR A 173 6.53 2.99 -20.16
C TYR A 173 6.03 4.00 -19.11
N LYS A 174 5.98 5.28 -19.50
CA LYS A 174 5.44 6.35 -18.67
C LYS A 174 3.91 6.37 -18.80
N GLY A 175 3.21 6.18 -17.68
CA GLY A 175 1.76 6.14 -17.64
C GLY A 175 1.19 6.93 -16.46
N PHE A 176 -0.14 7.03 -16.42
CA PHE A 176 -0.87 7.67 -15.34
C PHE A 176 -1.70 6.63 -14.58
N LYS A 177 -1.69 6.73 -13.25
CA LYS A 177 -2.50 5.89 -12.38
C LYS A 177 -2.98 6.73 -11.18
N ILE A 178 -4.24 6.55 -10.79
CA ILE A 178 -4.74 7.14 -9.54
C ILE A 178 -4.26 6.26 -8.40
N VAL A 179 -3.54 6.87 -7.46
CA VAL A 179 -3.00 6.20 -6.27
C VAL A 179 -3.24 7.06 -5.04
N PRO A 180 -3.44 6.47 -3.85
CA PRO A 180 -3.33 7.19 -2.58
C PRO A 180 -1.93 7.80 -2.44
N TYR A 181 -1.85 8.97 -1.84
CA TYR A 181 -0.60 9.71 -1.69
C TYR A 181 -0.47 10.26 -0.27
N CYS A 182 0.68 10.06 0.35
CA CYS A 182 0.98 10.61 1.66
C CYS A 182 1.68 11.97 1.51
N PRO A 183 1.04 13.09 1.92
CA PRO A 183 1.67 14.40 1.79
C PRO A 183 2.85 14.62 2.75
N ARG A 184 2.90 13.91 3.88
CA ARG A 184 4.03 13.96 4.82
C ARG A 184 5.26 13.27 4.25
N CYS A 185 5.10 12.05 3.75
CA CYS A 185 6.22 11.27 3.22
C CYS A 185 6.60 11.67 1.79
N GLY A 186 5.70 12.36 1.07
CA GLY A 186 5.91 12.72 -0.34
C GLY A 186 5.89 11.51 -1.29
N THR A 187 5.24 10.41 -0.91
CA THR A 187 5.24 9.14 -1.65
C THR A 187 3.84 8.62 -1.94
N PRO A 188 3.62 7.91 -3.06
CA PRO A 188 2.42 7.13 -3.27
C PRO A 188 2.38 5.96 -2.26
N LEU A 189 1.16 5.56 -1.89
CA LEU A 189 0.92 4.46 -0.95
C LEU A 189 0.38 3.24 -1.69
N SER A 190 0.83 2.06 -1.28
CA SER A 190 0.24 0.80 -1.69
C SER A 190 -1.12 0.56 -1.03
N SER A 191 -1.94 -0.31 -1.60
CA SER A 191 -3.22 -0.71 -1.00
C SER A 191 -3.05 -1.34 0.38
N HIS A 192 -1.94 -2.04 0.62
CA HIS A 192 -1.63 -2.65 1.92
C HIS A 192 -1.36 -1.59 3.00
N GLU A 193 -0.58 -0.56 2.69
CA GLU A 193 -0.31 0.56 3.60
C GLU A 193 -1.58 1.33 3.96
N VAL A 194 -2.44 1.60 2.96
CA VAL A 194 -3.74 2.26 3.18
C VAL A 194 -4.64 1.43 4.09
N ALA A 195 -4.70 0.10 3.88
CA ALA A 195 -5.54 -0.79 4.69
C ALA A 195 -5.14 -0.79 6.17
N GLN A 196 -3.85 -0.68 6.49
CA GLN A 196 -3.37 -0.64 7.87
C GLN A 196 -3.71 0.65 8.61
N GLY A 197 -3.88 1.76 7.88
CA GLY A 197 -4.18 3.08 8.44
C GLY A 197 -5.66 3.45 8.48
N TYR A 198 -6.56 2.53 8.12
CA TYR A 198 -7.98 2.83 8.01
C TYR A 198 -8.62 3.12 9.37
N LYS A 199 -9.22 4.29 9.53
CA LYS A 199 -9.98 4.67 10.72
C LYS A 199 -11.10 5.63 10.38
N ALA A 200 -12.18 5.60 11.18
CA ALA A 200 -13.26 6.56 11.07
C ALA A 200 -12.80 7.93 11.61
N VAL A 201 -12.99 8.97 10.82
CA VAL A 201 -12.70 10.35 11.19
C VAL A 201 -13.94 11.22 10.96
N LYS A 202 -14.07 12.29 11.75
CA LYS A 202 -15.11 13.32 11.54
C LYS A 202 -14.49 14.48 10.79
N GLU A 203 -14.99 14.75 9.59
CA GLU A 203 -14.55 15.85 8.77
C GLU A 203 -15.74 16.70 8.31
N ARG A 204 -15.46 17.98 8.03
CA ARG A 204 -16.45 18.86 7.41
C ARG A 204 -16.59 18.48 5.94
N SER A 205 -17.83 18.34 5.50
CA SER A 205 -18.15 18.13 4.10
C SER A 205 -18.97 19.28 3.56
N ALA A 206 -18.94 19.49 2.25
CA ALA A 206 -19.72 20.51 1.56
C ALA A 206 -20.67 19.91 0.55
N ILE A 207 -21.85 20.49 0.42
CA ILE A 207 -22.77 20.26 -0.68
C ILE A 207 -22.72 21.51 -1.55
N VAL A 208 -22.28 21.33 -2.79
CA VAL A 208 -21.98 22.43 -3.71
C VAL A 208 -23.02 22.49 -4.80
N ARG A 209 -23.43 23.70 -5.17
CA ARG A 209 -24.40 23.98 -6.23
C ARG A 209 -23.66 24.30 -7.52
N PHE A 210 -23.93 23.58 -8.58
CA PHE A 210 -23.41 23.84 -9.94
C PHE A 210 -24.56 24.30 -10.83
N LYS A 211 -24.53 25.56 -11.26
CA LYS A 211 -25.57 26.18 -12.08
C LYS A 211 -25.68 25.48 -13.43
N VAL A 212 -26.84 24.94 -13.74
CA VAL A 212 -27.13 24.34 -15.05
C VAL A 212 -27.19 25.42 -16.10
N LYS A 213 -26.57 25.22 -17.27
CA LYS A 213 -26.67 26.16 -18.37
C LYS A 213 -28.05 26.11 -19.04
N GLY A 214 -28.60 27.27 -19.29
CA GLY A 214 -29.91 27.41 -19.96
C GLY A 214 -31.12 27.10 -19.09
N GLU A 215 -30.90 26.76 -17.78
CA GLU A 215 -31.98 26.53 -16.83
C GLU A 215 -31.74 27.29 -15.53
N ASP A 216 -32.83 27.66 -14.85
CA ASP A 216 -32.73 28.16 -13.48
C ASP A 216 -32.75 27.03 -12.46
N ALA A 217 -31.75 26.16 -12.56
CA ALA A 217 -31.57 24.96 -11.74
C ALA A 217 -30.09 24.73 -11.44
N TYR A 218 -29.82 23.87 -10.42
CA TYR A 218 -28.46 23.52 -9.98
C TYR A 218 -28.33 22.01 -9.78
N PHE A 219 -27.21 21.45 -10.22
CA PHE A 219 -26.79 20.15 -9.71
C PHE A 219 -26.26 20.28 -8.30
N LEU A 220 -26.62 19.36 -7.42
CA LEU A 220 -26.01 19.22 -6.10
C LEU A 220 -24.97 18.12 -6.12
N ALA A 221 -23.74 18.45 -5.70
CA ALA A 221 -22.67 17.48 -5.50
C ALA A 221 -22.09 17.60 -4.11
N TRP A 222 -21.90 16.47 -3.46
CA TRP A 222 -21.29 16.37 -2.15
C TRP A 222 -19.79 16.09 -2.27
N THR A 223 -19.00 16.74 -1.41
CA THR A 223 -17.55 16.52 -1.34
C THR A 223 -17.03 16.62 0.09
N THR A 224 -16.07 15.78 0.45
CA THR A 224 -15.24 15.90 1.66
C THR A 224 -13.96 16.70 1.39
N THR A 225 -13.65 16.99 0.11
CA THR A 225 -12.39 17.63 -0.31
C THR A 225 -12.68 18.92 -1.11
N PRO A 226 -13.24 19.98 -0.46
CA PRO A 226 -13.64 21.20 -1.17
C PRO A 226 -12.48 21.93 -1.84
N TRP A 227 -11.23 21.71 -1.44
CA TRP A 227 -10.04 22.26 -2.09
C TRP A 227 -9.79 21.72 -3.50
N THR A 228 -10.47 20.63 -3.91
CA THR A 228 -10.40 20.11 -5.28
C THR A 228 -11.33 20.83 -6.26
N LEU A 229 -12.29 21.62 -5.77
CA LEU A 229 -13.27 22.32 -6.60
C LEU A 229 -12.67 23.26 -7.66
N PRO A 230 -11.53 23.96 -7.40
CA PRO A 230 -10.89 24.77 -8.45
C PRO A 230 -10.46 23.97 -9.69
N SER A 231 -10.23 22.66 -9.53
CA SER A 231 -9.85 21.74 -10.61
C SER A 231 -11.03 20.95 -11.19
N ASN A 232 -12.28 21.25 -10.77
CA ASN A 232 -13.46 20.55 -11.28
C ASN A 232 -13.69 20.82 -12.77
N VAL A 233 -13.88 19.76 -13.54
CA VAL A 233 -14.16 19.83 -14.99
C VAL A 233 -15.44 19.11 -15.38
N ALA A 234 -15.94 18.17 -14.59
CA ALA A 234 -17.15 17.41 -14.84
C ALA A 234 -17.80 16.92 -13.53
N LEU A 235 -19.11 16.64 -13.61
CA LEU A 235 -19.86 15.90 -12.59
C LEU A 235 -20.15 14.50 -13.15
N CYS A 236 -20.09 13.49 -12.29
CA CYS A 236 -20.41 12.11 -12.64
C CYS A 236 -21.74 11.72 -12.00
N VAL A 237 -22.61 11.10 -12.78
CA VAL A 237 -23.87 10.53 -12.32
C VAL A 237 -23.88 9.02 -12.56
N ASN A 238 -24.57 8.26 -11.72
CA ASN A 238 -24.79 6.86 -11.99
C ASN A 238 -25.90 6.71 -13.04
N PRO A 239 -25.65 6.08 -14.20
CA PRO A 239 -26.62 6.00 -15.30
C PRO A 239 -27.90 5.23 -14.96
N GLU A 240 -27.84 4.32 -13.97
CA GLU A 240 -28.96 3.46 -13.59
C GLU A 240 -29.79 4.02 -12.42
N GLU A 241 -29.26 5.03 -11.71
CA GLU A 241 -29.94 5.64 -10.56
C GLU A 241 -30.99 6.66 -10.96
N THR A 242 -31.99 6.83 -10.08
CA THR A 242 -33.05 7.82 -10.23
C THR A 242 -32.60 9.18 -9.66
N TYR A 243 -32.77 10.22 -10.44
CA TYR A 243 -32.57 11.62 -10.07
C TYR A 243 -33.86 12.40 -10.14
N LEU A 244 -34.03 13.32 -9.21
CA LEU A 244 -35.16 14.22 -9.14
C LEU A 244 -34.75 15.65 -9.50
N LYS A 245 -35.57 16.35 -10.25
CA LYS A 245 -35.56 17.80 -10.33
C LYS A 245 -36.63 18.32 -9.37
N VAL A 246 -36.21 19.05 -8.36
CA VAL A 246 -37.05 19.47 -7.25
C VAL A 246 -37.01 20.98 -7.05
N LYS A 247 -38.14 21.58 -6.69
CA LYS A 247 -38.23 22.94 -6.14
C LYS A 247 -38.12 22.86 -4.64
N ALA A 248 -37.03 23.35 -4.07
CA ALA A 248 -36.80 23.28 -2.64
C ALA A 248 -37.37 24.51 -1.91
N ALA A 249 -37.60 24.36 -0.60
CA ALA A 249 -38.15 25.40 0.25
C ALA A 249 -37.26 26.67 0.33
N ASP A 250 -35.95 26.54 0.05
CA ASP A 250 -35.02 27.67 -0.06
C ASP A 250 -35.17 28.50 -1.34
N GLY A 251 -36.16 28.17 -2.18
CA GLY A 251 -36.48 28.88 -3.40
C GLY A 251 -35.70 28.48 -4.66
N TYR A 252 -34.73 27.54 -4.53
CA TYR A 252 -33.96 27.06 -5.67
C TYR A 252 -34.51 25.78 -6.26
N THR A 253 -34.14 25.50 -7.50
CA THR A 253 -34.44 24.23 -8.18
C THR A 253 -33.17 23.40 -8.25
N TYR A 254 -33.26 22.12 -7.84
CA TYR A 254 -32.10 21.25 -7.75
C TYR A 254 -32.29 19.93 -8.52
N TYR A 255 -31.20 19.46 -9.11
CA TYR A 255 -31.06 18.07 -9.54
C TYR A 255 -30.31 17.30 -8.42
N ILE A 256 -30.93 16.24 -7.90
CA ILE A 256 -30.41 15.45 -6.79
C ILE A 256 -30.79 13.97 -6.97
N ALA A 257 -29.92 13.06 -6.53
CA ALA A 257 -30.27 11.65 -6.47
C ALA A 257 -31.49 11.42 -5.53
N LYS A 258 -32.48 10.69 -5.99
CA LYS A 258 -33.72 10.40 -5.23
C LYS A 258 -33.43 9.84 -3.84
N ALA A 259 -32.48 8.90 -3.75
CA ALA A 259 -32.09 8.27 -2.49
C ALA A 259 -31.50 9.24 -1.45
N LEU A 260 -31.06 10.43 -1.87
CA LEU A 260 -30.44 11.44 -1.01
C LEU A 260 -31.30 12.69 -0.80
N ALA A 261 -32.42 12.83 -1.50
CA ALA A 261 -33.24 14.03 -1.46
C ALA A 261 -33.70 14.37 -0.04
N ASP A 262 -34.30 13.44 0.69
CA ASP A 262 -34.77 13.66 2.06
C ASP A 262 -33.61 13.94 3.03
N LYS A 263 -32.51 13.24 2.91
CA LYS A 263 -31.32 13.42 3.77
C LYS A 263 -30.69 14.81 3.60
N VAL A 264 -30.66 15.32 2.37
CA VAL A 264 -29.98 16.59 2.03
C VAL A 264 -30.93 17.78 2.18
N LEU A 265 -32.15 17.68 1.65
CA LEU A 265 -33.10 18.79 1.61
C LEU A 265 -34.06 18.79 2.78
N GLY A 266 -34.27 17.65 3.47
CA GLY A 266 -35.20 17.55 4.60
C GLY A 266 -34.94 18.56 5.72
N ARG A 267 -33.71 19.01 5.89
CA ARG A 267 -33.33 20.09 6.83
C ARG A 267 -33.89 21.46 6.44
N LEU A 268 -34.43 21.62 5.24
CA LEU A 268 -35.08 22.86 4.76
C LEU A 268 -36.57 22.87 5.06
N ALA A 269 -37.13 21.75 5.60
CA ALA A 269 -38.53 21.69 6.00
C ALA A 269 -38.80 22.73 7.11
N GLU A 270 -39.85 23.54 6.92
CA GLU A 270 -40.42 24.40 7.94
C GLU A 270 -41.67 23.73 8.53
N GLU A 271 -42.09 24.14 9.73
CA GLU A 271 -43.26 23.57 10.38
C GLU A 271 -44.51 23.69 9.48
N GLY A 272 -45.08 22.55 9.06
CA GLY A 272 -46.24 22.47 8.19
C GLY A 272 -46.00 22.65 6.69
N LYS A 273 -44.72 22.64 6.23
CA LYS A 273 -44.37 22.69 4.80
C LYS A 273 -43.41 21.59 4.40
N ASP A 274 -43.59 21.06 3.21
CA ASP A 274 -42.65 20.12 2.62
C ASP A 274 -41.29 20.78 2.33
N ALA A 275 -40.20 20.02 2.52
CA ALA A 275 -38.85 20.49 2.24
C ALA A 275 -38.60 20.78 0.76
N TYR A 276 -39.33 20.10 -0.12
CA TYR A 276 -39.22 20.26 -1.56
C TYR A 276 -40.45 19.66 -2.28
N GLU A 277 -40.71 20.16 -3.47
CA GLU A 277 -41.69 19.63 -4.44
C GLU A 277 -40.95 18.95 -5.59
N VAL A 278 -41.37 17.74 -5.98
CA VAL A 278 -40.81 17.04 -7.14
C VAL A 278 -41.44 17.57 -8.42
N LEU A 279 -40.63 18.16 -9.28
CA LEU A 279 -41.05 18.67 -10.58
C LEU A 279 -40.93 17.61 -11.68
N GLU A 280 -39.81 16.92 -11.74
CA GLU A 280 -39.48 15.94 -12.78
C GLU A 280 -38.65 14.82 -12.22
N THR A 281 -38.69 13.65 -12.88
CA THR A 281 -37.87 12.48 -12.52
C THR A 281 -37.05 12.01 -13.71
N TYR A 282 -35.78 11.70 -13.52
CA TYR A 282 -34.85 11.27 -14.55
C TYR A 282 -34.16 9.97 -14.15
N VAL A 283 -33.77 9.19 -15.13
CA VAL A 283 -32.71 8.19 -14.95
C VAL A 283 -31.36 8.88 -15.21
N GLY A 284 -30.32 8.50 -14.49
CA GLY A 284 -29.03 9.20 -14.60
C GLY A 284 -28.50 9.32 -16.02
N LYS A 285 -28.78 8.33 -16.89
CA LYS A 285 -28.44 8.36 -18.31
C LYS A 285 -29.07 9.56 -19.06
N ASP A 286 -30.26 10.02 -18.65
CA ASP A 286 -30.93 11.15 -19.28
C ASP A 286 -30.27 12.49 -18.95
N LEU A 287 -29.38 12.51 -17.96
CA LEU A 287 -28.61 13.69 -17.55
C LEU A 287 -27.26 13.78 -18.26
N GLU A 288 -26.91 12.80 -19.11
CA GLU A 288 -25.67 12.77 -19.86
C GLU A 288 -25.56 14.00 -20.75
N TYR A 289 -24.38 14.62 -20.81
CA TYR A 289 -24.09 15.83 -21.58
C TYR A 289 -24.82 17.11 -21.15
N LYS A 290 -25.60 17.13 -20.06
CA LYS A 290 -26.07 18.40 -19.50
C LYS A 290 -24.88 19.25 -19.05
N GLU A 291 -24.82 20.48 -19.56
CA GLU A 291 -23.75 21.42 -19.27
C GLU A 291 -24.08 22.26 -18.03
N TYR A 292 -23.07 22.59 -17.24
CA TYR A 292 -23.16 23.52 -16.12
C TYR A 292 -22.10 24.62 -16.20
N GLU A 293 -22.31 25.70 -15.47
CA GLU A 293 -21.35 26.79 -15.36
C GLU A 293 -20.21 26.36 -14.40
N PRO A 294 -18.93 26.49 -14.82
CA PRO A 294 -17.83 26.16 -13.93
C PRO A 294 -17.79 27.09 -12.71
N LEU A 295 -17.54 26.54 -11.51
CA LEU A 295 -17.39 27.34 -10.28
C LEU A 295 -16.19 28.30 -10.35
N TYR A 296 -15.15 27.91 -11.05
CA TYR A 296 -13.91 28.67 -11.23
C TYR A 296 -13.50 28.69 -12.72
N LYS A 297 -12.92 29.78 -13.15
CA LYS A 297 -12.57 29.95 -14.58
C LYS A 297 -11.38 29.09 -15.03
N GLY A 298 -10.39 28.83 -14.19
CA GLY A 298 -9.10 28.26 -14.57
C GLY A 298 -9.16 26.89 -15.22
N ALA A 299 -9.72 25.88 -14.54
CA ALA A 299 -9.77 24.51 -15.06
C ALA A 299 -10.73 24.37 -16.26
N GLY A 300 -11.87 25.09 -16.24
CA GLY A 300 -12.81 25.11 -17.34
C GLY A 300 -12.20 25.66 -18.65
N ASP A 301 -11.33 26.66 -18.54
CA ASP A 301 -10.65 27.24 -19.72
C ASP A 301 -9.53 26.31 -20.24
N ALA A 302 -8.82 25.62 -19.36
CA ALA A 302 -7.85 24.60 -19.75
C ALA A 302 -8.51 23.39 -20.44
N ALA A 303 -9.63 22.89 -19.88
CA ALA A 303 -10.40 21.81 -20.48
C ALA A 303 -10.96 22.17 -21.86
N LYS A 304 -11.44 23.41 -22.04
CA LYS A 304 -11.89 23.94 -23.35
C LYS A 304 -10.78 23.91 -24.40
N LYS A 305 -9.58 24.35 -24.03
CA LYS A 305 -8.40 24.34 -24.92
C LYS A 305 -8.01 22.93 -25.37
N GLN A 306 -8.19 21.94 -24.52
CA GLN A 306 -7.83 20.53 -24.80
C GLN A 306 -8.94 19.76 -25.56
N LYS A 307 -10.05 20.38 -25.93
CA LYS A 307 -11.25 19.73 -26.54
C LYS A 307 -11.79 18.52 -25.72
N LYS A 308 -11.43 18.42 -24.46
CA LYS A 308 -11.96 17.41 -23.54
C LYS A 308 -13.15 17.99 -22.80
N ARG A 309 -14.32 17.86 -23.41
CA ARG A 309 -15.60 18.20 -22.77
C ARG A 309 -16.43 16.95 -22.82
N HIS A 310 -16.67 16.32 -21.71
CA HIS A 310 -17.86 15.48 -21.56
C HIS A 310 -18.05 15.15 -20.06
N ILE A 311 -19.31 15.24 -19.62
CA ILE A 311 -19.77 14.53 -18.42
C ILE A 311 -19.77 13.06 -18.82
N SER A 312 -18.92 12.26 -18.20
CA SER A 312 -18.93 10.81 -18.33
C SER A 312 -19.41 10.18 -17.03
#